data_7a121ef142f52117b567ca77f07e2e83
#
_entry.id   7a121ef142f52117b567ca77f07e2e83
#
_cell.length_a   1.000
_cell.length_b   1.000
_cell.length_c   1.000
_cell.angle_alpha   90.00
_cell.angle_beta   90.00
_cell.angle_gamma   90.00
#
_symmetry.space_group_name_H-M   'P 1'
#
loop_
_entity.id
_entity.type
_entity.pdbx_description
1 polymer ?
#
loop_
_entity_poly.entity_id
_entity_poly.type
_entity_poly.pdbx_seq_one_letter_code
_entity_poly.pdbx_strand_id
1 'polypeptide(L)'
;MSVTDDLLRNNAEYAATFTGPLPMPPAKQLAVIACMDARLDVYRLLGLHEGEAHVIRNAGGVVTEDEIRSLAISQRLLGTTEIILIHHTDCGMLTFTDDDFKAAVLKDVGIRPPWAAEAFGDLEGDVRQSIARITASPFVPVKDQIRGFVFDVATGKLVEVE
;
A
#
# COMPACT_ATOMS: atom_id res chain seq x y z
N MET A 1 -18.19 -25.79 -2.24
CA MET A 1 -17.76 -24.62 -3.02
C MET A 1 -16.75 -23.86 -2.17
N SER A 2 -15.64 -23.46 -2.74
CA SER A 2 -14.64 -22.66 -2.05
C SER A 2 -15.01 -21.18 -2.13
N VAL A 3 -14.41 -20.33 -1.28
CA VAL A 3 -14.53 -18.87 -1.38
C VAL A 3 -14.12 -18.39 -2.78
N THR A 4 -13.09 -19.02 -3.36
CA THR A 4 -12.62 -18.69 -4.72
C THR A 4 -13.70 -18.93 -5.77
N ASP A 5 -14.49 -20.01 -5.67
CA ASP A 5 -15.56 -20.28 -6.63
C ASP A 5 -16.65 -19.20 -6.58
N ASP A 6 -16.93 -18.68 -5.38
CA ASP A 6 -17.88 -17.58 -5.21
C ASP A 6 -17.35 -16.28 -5.84
N LEU A 7 -16.05 -15.98 -5.62
CA LEU A 7 -15.43 -14.79 -6.20
C LEU A 7 -15.34 -14.85 -7.74
N LEU A 8 -15.14 -16.04 -8.31
CA LEU A 8 -15.18 -16.21 -9.78
C LEU A 8 -16.58 -15.98 -10.37
N ARG A 9 -17.64 -16.36 -9.67
CA ARG A 9 -19.01 -16.00 -10.10
C ARG A 9 -19.22 -14.49 -10.09
N ASN A 10 -18.80 -13.80 -9.01
CA ASN A 10 -18.86 -12.35 -8.94
C ASN A 10 -18.07 -11.67 -10.07
N ASN A 11 -16.90 -12.24 -10.44
CA ASN A 11 -16.12 -11.74 -11.58
C ASN A 11 -16.87 -11.89 -12.91
N ALA A 12 -17.63 -12.96 -13.11
CA ALA A 12 -18.44 -13.11 -14.33
C ALA A 12 -19.53 -12.02 -14.44
N GLU A 13 -20.14 -11.62 -13.31
CA GLU A 13 -21.10 -10.51 -13.26
C GLU A 13 -20.41 -9.16 -13.55
N TYR A 14 -19.25 -8.91 -12.94
CA TYR A 14 -18.43 -7.74 -13.22
C TYR A 14 -18.04 -7.65 -14.71
N ALA A 15 -17.54 -8.75 -15.29
CA ALA A 15 -17.14 -8.79 -16.69
C ALA A 15 -18.29 -8.50 -17.67
N ALA A 16 -19.53 -8.86 -17.32
CA ALA A 16 -20.70 -8.59 -18.14
C ALA A 16 -21.04 -7.09 -18.24
N THR A 17 -20.57 -6.28 -17.30
CA THR A 17 -20.81 -4.83 -17.24
C THR A 17 -19.56 -4.00 -17.44
N PHE A 18 -18.42 -4.66 -17.67
CA PHE A 18 -17.12 -3.98 -17.82
C PHE A 18 -17.07 -3.10 -19.08
N THR A 19 -16.65 -1.87 -18.93
CA THR A 19 -16.64 -0.84 -20.00
C THR A 19 -15.23 -0.54 -20.53
N GLY A 20 -14.30 -1.47 -20.38
CA GLY A 20 -12.94 -1.35 -20.91
C GLY A 20 -12.82 -1.59 -22.42
N PRO A 21 -11.59 -1.55 -22.99
CA PRO A 21 -10.32 -1.40 -22.25
C PRO A 21 -10.05 0.03 -21.78
N LEU A 22 -9.39 0.14 -20.60
CA LEU A 22 -8.91 1.41 -20.07
C LEU A 22 -7.46 1.68 -20.52
N PRO A 23 -7.03 2.95 -20.61
CA PRO A 23 -5.64 3.30 -20.86
C PRO A 23 -4.70 2.71 -19.80
N MET A 24 -3.48 2.32 -20.22
CA MET A 24 -2.48 1.75 -19.31
C MET A 24 -1.96 2.77 -18.28
N PRO A 25 -1.60 4.02 -18.65
CA PRO A 25 -1.23 5.03 -17.67
C PRO A 25 -2.43 5.46 -16.82
N PRO A 26 -2.26 5.60 -15.50
CA PRO A 26 -3.35 6.02 -14.62
C PRO A 26 -3.77 7.47 -14.88
N ALA A 27 -5.07 7.69 -15.05
CA ALA A 27 -5.63 8.96 -15.51
C ALA A 27 -5.32 10.16 -14.57
N LYS A 28 -5.17 9.89 -13.25
CA LYS A 28 -4.82 10.94 -12.26
C LYS A 28 -3.31 11.08 -12.03
N GLN A 29 -2.48 10.31 -12.73
CA GLN A 29 -1.02 10.31 -12.53
C GLN A 29 -0.60 10.08 -11.07
N LEU A 30 -1.40 9.32 -10.32
CA LEU A 30 -1.28 9.08 -8.90
C LEU A 30 -0.82 7.65 -8.61
N ALA A 31 0.10 7.51 -7.65
CA ALA A 31 0.43 6.25 -7.00
C ALA A 31 0.06 6.31 -5.51
N VAL A 32 -0.62 5.29 -5.03
CA VAL A 32 -1.00 5.14 -3.62
C VAL A 32 -0.29 3.92 -3.06
N ILE A 33 0.36 4.06 -1.91
CA ILE A 33 0.87 2.95 -1.10
C ILE A 33 0.03 2.88 0.17
N ALA A 34 -0.59 1.75 0.44
CA ALA A 34 -1.48 1.60 1.59
C ALA A 34 -1.27 0.26 2.29
N CYS A 35 -1.66 0.19 3.56
CA CYS A 35 -1.73 -1.07 4.28
C CYS A 35 -2.70 -2.05 3.60
N MET A 36 -2.35 -3.34 3.65
CA MET A 36 -3.19 -4.43 3.12
C MET A 36 -4.43 -4.72 3.98
N ASP A 37 -4.62 -4.03 5.09
CA ASP A 37 -5.74 -4.25 6.03
C ASP A 37 -7.08 -4.28 5.29
N ALA A 38 -7.88 -5.31 5.55
CA ALA A 38 -9.14 -5.54 4.85
C ALA A 38 -10.19 -4.45 5.08
N ARG A 39 -10.02 -3.62 6.12
CA ARG A 39 -10.90 -2.49 6.43
C ARG A 39 -10.62 -1.25 5.56
N LEU A 40 -9.49 -1.21 4.83
CA LEU A 40 -9.12 -0.11 3.94
C LEU A 40 -9.58 -0.41 2.51
N ASP A 41 -10.66 0.21 2.09
CA ASP A 41 -11.05 0.25 0.68
C ASP A 41 -10.50 1.53 0.05
N VAL A 42 -9.29 1.44 -0.49
CA VAL A 42 -8.53 2.61 -0.99
C VAL A 42 -9.28 3.35 -2.09
N TYR A 43 -9.94 2.63 -2.99
CA TYR A 43 -10.71 3.26 -4.06
C TYR A 43 -11.87 4.08 -3.51
N ARG A 44 -12.65 3.50 -2.59
CA ARG A 44 -13.81 4.19 -2.02
C ARG A 44 -13.43 5.37 -1.12
N LEU A 45 -12.40 5.19 -0.28
CA LEU A 45 -12.01 6.25 0.66
C LEU A 45 -11.42 7.47 -0.03
N LEU A 46 -10.81 7.30 -1.22
CA LEU A 46 -10.26 8.39 -2.03
C LEU A 46 -11.20 8.83 -3.17
N GLY A 47 -12.35 8.17 -3.35
CA GLY A 47 -13.26 8.46 -4.46
C GLY A 47 -12.66 8.14 -5.83
N LEU A 48 -11.80 7.12 -5.91
CA LEU A 48 -11.15 6.69 -7.14
C LEU A 48 -12.01 5.70 -7.91
N HIS A 49 -11.89 5.75 -9.23
CA HIS A 49 -12.42 4.77 -10.15
C HIS A 49 -11.31 3.93 -10.79
N GLU A 50 -11.70 2.84 -11.44
CA GLU A 50 -10.77 1.99 -12.18
C GLU A 50 -9.99 2.78 -13.24
N GLY A 51 -8.68 2.52 -13.34
CA GLY A 51 -7.79 3.22 -14.26
C GLY A 51 -7.32 4.61 -13.82
N GLU A 52 -7.70 5.10 -12.64
CA GLU A 52 -7.34 6.45 -12.18
C GLU A 52 -6.02 6.52 -11.43
N ALA A 53 -5.61 5.46 -10.71
CA ALA A 53 -4.39 5.44 -9.91
C ALA A 53 -3.75 4.05 -9.87
N HIS A 54 -2.44 4.01 -9.62
CA HIS A 54 -1.80 2.79 -9.16
C HIS A 54 -2.03 2.63 -7.65
N VAL A 55 -2.43 1.45 -7.21
CA VAL A 55 -2.62 1.14 -5.79
C VAL A 55 -1.75 -0.04 -5.41
N ILE A 56 -0.73 0.22 -4.58
CA ILE A 56 0.23 -0.76 -4.08
C ILE A 56 -0.13 -1.02 -2.62
N ARG A 57 -0.19 -2.29 -2.21
CA ARG A 57 -0.57 -2.66 -0.84
C ARG A 57 0.37 -3.72 -0.29
N ASN A 58 0.78 -3.52 0.97
CA ASN A 58 1.58 -4.47 1.72
C ASN A 58 1.20 -4.47 3.22
N ALA A 59 1.87 -5.30 4.01
CA ALA A 59 1.72 -5.28 5.45
C ALA A 59 2.24 -3.96 6.03
N GLY A 60 1.35 -3.15 6.60
CA GLY A 60 1.67 -1.86 7.21
C GLY A 60 1.61 -0.66 6.28
N GLY A 61 1.63 -0.82 4.97
CA GLY A 61 1.77 0.29 4.03
C GLY A 61 3.17 0.92 4.04
N VAL A 62 4.17 0.18 4.52
CA VAL A 62 5.56 0.63 4.65
C VAL A 62 6.24 0.67 3.29
N VAL A 63 7.26 1.52 3.15
CA VAL A 63 8.06 1.58 1.92
C VAL A 63 9.31 0.70 2.08
N THR A 64 9.33 -0.40 1.35
CA THR A 64 10.47 -1.30 1.21
C THR A 64 11.11 -1.16 -0.17
N GLU A 65 12.08 -2.02 -0.50
CA GLU A 65 12.70 -2.04 -1.83
C GLU A 65 11.68 -2.32 -2.96
N ASP A 66 10.64 -3.11 -2.68
CA ASP A 66 9.63 -3.42 -3.69
C ASP A 66 8.71 -2.22 -3.97
N GLU A 67 8.35 -1.44 -2.96
CA GLU A 67 7.60 -0.20 -3.16
C GLU A 67 8.43 0.83 -3.93
N ILE A 68 9.73 0.95 -3.65
CA ILE A 68 10.65 1.81 -4.44
C ILE A 68 10.72 1.33 -5.89
N ARG A 69 10.87 0.03 -6.14
CA ARG A 69 10.85 -0.57 -7.48
C ARG A 69 9.54 -0.25 -8.20
N SER A 70 8.42 -0.45 -7.53
CA SER A 70 7.09 -0.22 -8.08
C SER A 70 6.84 1.26 -8.39
N LEU A 71 7.24 2.18 -7.51
CA LEU A 71 7.17 3.63 -7.75
C LEU A 71 8.07 4.07 -8.91
N ALA A 72 9.27 3.51 -9.01
CA ALA A 72 10.17 3.82 -10.13
C ALA A 72 9.56 3.43 -11.48
N ILE A 73 8.93 2.27 -11.57
CA ILE A 73 8.21 1.81 -12.77
C ILE A 73 6.98 2.71 -13.03
N SER A 74 6.20 2.98 -11.99
CA SER A 74 5.01 3.82 -12.03
C SER A 74 5.32 5.21 -12.62
N GLN A 75 6.37 5.85 -12.16
CA GLN A 75 6.77 7.17 -12.64
C GLN A 75 7.45 7.14 -14.00
N ARG A 76 8.47 6.30 -14.18
CA ARG A 76 9.34 6.30 -15.37
C ARG A 76 8.66 5.76 -16.63
N LEU A 77 7.76 4.79 -16.48
CA LEU A 77 7.12 4.11 -17.60
C LEU A 77 5.64 4.49 -17.76
N LEU A 78 4.98 4.88 -16.68
CA LEU A 78 3.52 5.06 -16.65
C LEU A 78 3.09 6.48 -16.21
N GLY A 79 4.05 7.37 -15.98
CA GLY A 79 3.82 8.81 -15.89
C GLY A 79 3.16 9.32 -14.63
N THR A 80 3.21 8.58 -13.51
CA THR A 80 2.72 9.10 -12.24
C THR A 80 3.63 10.19 -11.70
N THR A 81 3.05 11.19 -11.03
CA THR A 81 3.77 12.36 -10.50
C THR A 81 3.45 12.65 -9.04
N GLU A 82 2.37 12.10 -8.50
CA GLU A 82 1.98 12.24 -7.11
C GLU A 82 2.02 10.90 -6.38
N ILE A 83 2.37 10.94 -5.09
CA ILE A 83 2.45 9.76 -4.22
C ILE A 83 1.68 10.04 -2.94
N ILE A 84 0.76 9.13 -2.60
CA ILE A 84 0.03 9.13 -1.32
C ILE A 84 0.40 7.87 -0.54
N LEU A 85 0.76 8.03 0.73
CA LEU A 85 0.98 6.96 1.69
C LEU A 85 -0.19 6.91 2.68
N ILE A 86 -0.74 5.72 2.95
CA ILE A 86 -1.86 5.53 3.87
C ILE A 86 -1.55 4.42 4.85
N HIS A 87 -1.24 4.81 6.09
CA HIS A 87 -1.25 3.94 7.26
C HIS A 87 -2.62 4.03 7.94
N HIS A 88 -2.86 3.27 9.01
CA HIS A 88 -4.14 3.32 9.69
C HIS A 88 -4.01 3.05 11.19
N THR A 89 -4.98 3.52 11.96
CA THR A 89 -5.11 3.20 13.39
C THR A 89 -5.40 1.72 13.58
N ASP A 90 -5.07 1.18 14.76
CA ASP A 90 -5.31 -0.24 15.08
C ASP A 90 -4.68 -1.20 14.04
N CYS A 91 -3.47 -0.87 13.58
CA CYS A 91 -2.73 -1.71 12.63
C CYS A 91 -2.08 -2.89 13.35
N GLY A 92 -2.15 -4.08 12.72
CA GLY A 92 -1.48 -5.27 13.23
C GLY A 92 0.03 -5.11 13.38
N MET A 93 0.66 -4.24 12.57
CA MET A 93 2.10 -3.95 12.64
C MET A 93 2.53 -3.24 13.93
N LEU A 94 1.60 -2.70 14.70
CA LEU A 94 1.82 -2.11 16.03
C LEU A 94 1.85 -3.15 17.16
N THR A 95 1.54 -4.41 16.90
CA THR A 95 1.27 -5.44 17.93
C THR A 95 2.43 -6.39 18.17
N PHE A 96 3.52 -6.30 17.43
CA PHE A 96 4.68 -7.19 17.55
C PHE A 96 5.98 -6.46 17.21
N THR A 97 7.11 -7.09 17.50
CA THR A 97 8.44 -6.63 17.05
C THR A 97 8.98 -7.56 15.96
N ASP A 98 9.88 -7.04 15.11
CA ASP A 98 10.56 -7.84 14.09
C ASP A 98 11.27 -9.05 14.69
N ASP A 99 11.94 -8.87 15.84
CA ASP A 99 12.69 -9.94 16.48
C ASP A 99 11.77 -11.05 17.00
N ASP A 100 10.66 -10.70 17.66
CA ASP A 100 9.70 -11.69 18.16
C ASP A 100 9.07 -12.48 17.02
N PHE A 101 8.65 -11.79 15.95
CA PHE A 101 8.06 -12.43 14.78
C PHE A 101 9.07 -13.37 14.10
N LYS A 102 10.30 -12.92 13.86
CA LYS A 102 11.34 -13.72 13.20
C LYS A 102 11.78 -14.90 14.08
N ALA A 103 11.79 -14.74 15.40
CA ALA A 103 12.08 -15.84 16.33
C ALA A 103 10.97 -16.90 16.33
N ALA A 104 9.70 -16.48 16.25
CA ALA A 104 8.57 -17.39 16.14
C ALA A 104 8.62 -18.19 14.85
N VAL A 105 8.90 -17.55 13.71
CA VAL A 105 9.06 -18.24 12.42
C VAL A 105 10.24 -19.23 12.44
N LEU A 106 11.39 -18.82 13.00
CA LEU A 106 12.54 -19.69 13.16
C LEU A 106 12.19 -20.94 13.97
N LYS A 107 11.43 -20.78 15.06
CA LYS A 107 10.99 -21.90 15.91
C LYS A 107 10.07 -22.86 15.17
N ASP A 108 9.20 -22.34 14.31
CA ASP A 108 8.21 -23.12 13.57
C ASP A 108 8.82 -23.90 12.39
N VAL A 109 9.62 -23.22 11.57
CA VAL A 109 10.12 -23.80 10.29
C VAL A 109 11.63 -24.07 10.26
N GLY A 110 12.36 -23.71 11.31
CA GLY A 110 13.82 -23.91 11.41
C GLY A 110 14.67 -22.92 10.60
N ILE A 111 14.05 -21.91 9.99
CA ILE A 111 14.73 -20.90 9.17
C ILE A 111 14.32 -19.50 9.64
N ARG A 112 15.29 -18.66 9.99
CA ARG A 112 15.02 -17.24 10.31
C ARG A 112 14.83 -16.46 9.01
N PRO A 113 13.71 -15.68 8.87
CA PRO A 113 13.50 -14.84 7.70
C PRO A 113 14.64 -13.84 7.50
N PRO A 114 15.22 -13.72 6.27
CA PRO A 114 16.29 -12.75 6.00
C PRO A 114 15.78 -11.30 5.87
N TRP A 115 14.49 -11.14 5.52
CA TRP A 115 13.87 -9.83 5.34
C TRP A 115 13.42 -9.23 6.69
N ALA A 116 13.28 -7.89 6.73
CA ALA A 116 12.65 -7.18 7.83
C ALA A 116 11.12 -7.34 7.75
N ALA A 117 10.45 -7.58 8.89
CA ALA A 117 8.99 -7.57 8.96
C ALA A 117 8.44 -6.14 8.90
N GLU A 118 9.29 -5.15 9.22
CA GLU A 118 8.96 -3.72 9.22
C GLU A 118 7.83 -3.36 10.22
N ALA A 119 7.78 -4.04 11.37
CA ALA A 119 6.91 -3.66 12.47
C ALA A 119 7.29 -2.28 13.02
N PHE A 120 6.34 -1.51 13.47
CA PHE A 120 6.57 -0.17 14.00
C PHE A 120 5.81 0.07 15.30
N GLY A 121 6.41 0.86 16.20
CA GLY A 121 5.78 1.29 17.47
C GLY A 121 5.23 2.71 17.44
N ASP A 122 5.60 3.49 16.44
CA ASP A 122 5.14 4.86 16.20
C ASP A 122 4.52 4.95 14.81
N LEU A 123 3.20 5.06 14.76
CA LEU A 123 2.41 5.04 13.53
C LEU A 123 2.75 6.22 12.60
N GLU A 124 2.77 7.45 13.13
CA GLU A 124 3.09 8.63 12.34
C GLU A 124 4.58 8.70 12.00
N GLY A 125 5.44 8.27 12.93
CA GLY A 125 6.88 8.15 12.70
C GLY A 125 7.20 7.22 11.53
N ASP A 126 6.45 6.13 11.37
CA ASP A 126 6.64 5.23 10.23
C ASP A 126 6.15 5.83 8.91
N VAL A 127 5.08 6.62 8.91
CA VAL A 127 4.67 7.41 7.73
C VAL A 127 5.80 8.36 7.31
N ARG A 128 6.37 9.13 8.26
CA ARG A 128 7.49 10.04 7.98
C ARG A 128 8.73 9.29 7.47
N GLN A 129 9.03 8.15 8.05
CA GLN A 129 10.14 7.30 7.61
C GLN A 129 9.92 6.79 6.19
N SER A 130 8.71 6.37 5.85
CA SER A 130 8.35 5.92 4.50
C SER A 130 8.49 7.05 3.48
N ILE A 131 8.04 8.27 3.79
CA ILE A 131 8.27 9.47 2.97
C ILE A 131 9.78 9.72 2.79
N ALA A 132 10.56 9.65 3.87
CA ALA A 132 12.00 9.87 3.82
C ALA A 132 12.71 8.84 2.95
N ARG A 133 12.32 7.56 2.99
CA ARG A 133 12.87 6.50 2.12
C ARG A 133 12.62 6.79 0.63
N ILE A 134 11.42 7.23 0.26
CA ILE A 134 11.12 7.64 -1.13
C ILE A 134 11.96 8.85 -1.52
N THR A 135 12.01 9.86 -0.67
CA THR A 135 12.74 11.11 -0.92
C THR A 135 14.23 10.86 -1.10
N ALA A 136 14.83 9.97 -0.31
CA ALA A 136 16.25 9.60 -0.40
C ALA A 136 16.57 8.71 -1.61
N SER A 137 15.58 8.03 -2.19
CA SER A 137 15.82 7.09 -3.28
C SER A 137 16.21 7.81 -4.58
N PRO A 138 17.35 7.45 -5.22
CA PRO A 138 17.70 8.00 -6.53
C PRO A 138 16.85 7.43 -7.68
N PHE A 139 16.09 6.37 -7.43
CA PHE A 139 15.34 5.66 -8.47
C PHE A 139 13.98 6.28 -8.74
N VAL A 140 13.39 6.97 -7.76
CA VAL A 140 12.11 7.70 -7.87
C VAL A 140 12.41 9.14 -8.27
N PRO A 141 12.10 9.56 -9.52
CA PRO A 141 12.55 10.86 -10.04
C PRO A 141 11.69 12.05 -9.57
N VAL A 142 10.37 11.89 -9.43
CA VAL A 142 9.44 12.98 -9.06
C VAL A 142 9.06 12.85 -7.59
N LYS A 143 9.38 13.88 -6.80
CA LYS A 143 9.27 13.87 -5.33
C LYS A 143 8.58 15.10 -4.76
N ASP A 144 8.07 15.98 -5.62
CA ASP A 144 7.52 17.27 -5.20
C ASP A 144 6.16 17.15 -4.50
N GLN A 145 5.46 16.03 -4.75
CA GLN A 145 4.13 15.74 -4.23
C GLN A 145 4.10 14.35 -3.58
N ILE A 146 4.68 14.24 -2.39
CA ILE A 146 4.61 13.04 -1.55
C ILE A 146 3.90 13.43 -0.26
N ARG A 147 2.75 12.83 0.01
CA ARG A 147 1.95 13.11 1.20
C ARG A 147 1.61 11.82 1.94
N GLY A 148 1.65 11.86 3.27
CA GLY A 148 1.37 10.74 4.14
C GLY A 148 0.15 10.97 5.01
N PHE A 149 -0.64 9.91 5.22
CA PHE A 149 -1.89 9.97 5.95
C PHE A 149 -2.04 8.78 6.89
N VAL A 150 -2.77 9.00 7.97
CA VAL A 150 -3.30 7.95 8.83
C VAL A 150 -4.82 7.89 8.65
N PHE A 151 -5.31 6.72 8.26
CA PHE A 151 -6.73 6.42 8.18
C PHE A 151 -7.22 5.95 9.56
N ASP A 152 -8.22 6.62 10.09
CA ASP A 152 -8.88 6.18 11.33
C ASP A 152 -9.95 5.14 11.01
N VAL A 153 -9.70 3.89 11.40
CA VAL A 153 -10.61 2.76 11.12
C VAL A 153 -11.95 2.86 11.86
N ALA A 154 -12.05 3.71 12.89
CA ALA A 154 -13.28 3.91 13.63
C ALA A 154 -14.19 4.97 13.00
N THR A 155 -13.61 5.96 12.32
CA THR A 155 -14.35 7.12 11.80
C THR A 155 -14.32 7.24 10.28
N GLY A 156 -13.39 6.53 9.61
CA GLY A 156 -13.18 6.62 8.17
C GLY A 156 -12.48 7.91 7.71
N LYS A 157 -11.91 8.68 8.64
CA LYS A 157 -11.21 9.92 8.31
C LYS A 157 -9.75 9.67 7.94
N LEU A 158 -9.24 10.41 6.97
CA LEU A 158 -7.82 10.56 6.70
C LEU A 158 -7.30 11.79 7.43
N VAL A 159 -6.21 11.61 8.19
CA VAL A 159 -5.48 12.69 8.87
C VAL A 159 -4.09 12.75 8.27
N GLU A 160 -3.72 13.91 7.77
CA GLU A 160 -2.39 14.12 7.19
C GLU A 160 -1.32 14.14 8.29
N VAL A 161 -0.19 13.53 8.01
CA VAL A 161 1.00 13.51 8.86
C VAL A 161 1.98 14.56 8.31
N GLU A 162 2.26 15.57 9.16
CA GLU A 162 3.24 16.63 8.86
C GLU A 162 4.69 16.19 9.15
#